data_e63c19b48ce143eaeb21440050edcc89
#
_entry.id   e63c19b48ce143eaeb21440050edcc89
#
_cell.length_a   1.000
_cell.length_b   1.000
_cell.length_c   1.000
_cell.angle_alpha   90.00
_cell.angle_beta   90.00
_cell.angle_gamma   90.00
#
_symmetry.space_group_name_H-M   'P 1'
#
loop_
_entity.id
_entity.type
_entity.pdbx_description
1 polymer ?
#
loop_
_entity_poly.entity_id
_entity_poly.type
_entity_poly.pdbx_seq_one_letter_code
_entity_poly.pdbx_strand_id
1 'polypeptide(L)'
;MSQNDLVIANQSFPATRADINSALQALGSTNSGATEPSTTYANMMWYDTLSNILKMRAEANDAWINVGYFDQSADAFRILNDTQVVNTSGTQKGLLGDQSTSVWQSGTGTTESLVSPAKVKASVLAN
;
A
#
# COMPACT_ATOMS: atom_id res chain seq x y z
N MET A 1 -15.24 5.05 11.80
CA MET A 1 -14.89 3.84 11.03
C MET A 1 -16.20 3.18 10.63
N SER A 2 -16.33 2.80 9.40
CA SER A 2 -17.58 2.24 8.88
C SER A 2 -17.24 1.10 7.94
N GLN A 3 -17.59 -0.11 8.37
CA GLN A 3 -17.57 -1.31 7.54
C GLN A 3 -19.01 -1.82 7.40
N ASN A 4 -19.33 -2.37 6.24
CA ASN A 4 -20.62 -2.97 5.94
C ASN A 4 -20.41 -4.16 5.03
N ASP A 5 -21.27 -5.16 5.09
CA ASP A 5 -21.21 -6.34 4.21
C ASP A 5 -21.69 -6.04 2.78
N LEU A 6 -22.19 -4.80 2.54
CA LEU A 6 -22.70 -4.31 1.25
C LEU A 6 -23.92 -5.12 0.75
N VAL A 7 -24.62 -5.79 1.64
CA VAL A 7 -25.85 -6.52 1.35
C VAL A 7 -27.02 -5.82 2.03
N ILE A 8 -28.00 -5.40 1.26
CA ILE A 8 -29.21 -4.75 1.77
C ILE A 8 -30.29 -5.83 1.99
N ALA A 9 -30.59 -6.09 3.25
CA ALA A 9 -31.61 -7.06 3.62
C ALA A 9 -33.02 -6.58 3.30
N ASN A 10 -33.92 -7.51 2.99
CA ASN A 10 -35.36 -7.20 2.86
C ASN A 10 -35.99 -7.03 4.25
N GLN A 11 -36.28 -5.80 4.63
CA GLN A 11 -36.74 -5.42 5.96
C GLN A 11 -37.67 -4.20 5.92
N SER A 12 -38.10 -3.69 7.08
CA SER A 12 -38.94 -2.50 7.13
C SER A 12 -38.24 -1.27 6.53
N PHE A 13 -39.01 -0.34 5.95
CA PHE A 13 -38.46 0.84 5.29
C PHE A 13 -37.46 1.65 6.15
N PRO A 14 -37.70 1.92 7.45
CA PRO A 14 -36.72 2.61 8.29
C PRO A 14 -35.40 1.82 8.44
N ALA A 15 -35.50 0.49 8.60
CA ALA A 15 -34.33 -0.38 8.73
C ALA A 15 -33.53 -0.47 7.40
N THR A 16 -34.23 -0.63 6.27
CA THR A 16 -33.62 -0.60 4.94
C THR A 16 -32.87 0.71 4.68
N ARG A 17 -33.47 1.86 5.05
CA ARG A 17 -32.78 3.15 4.91
C ARG A 17 -31.53 3.25 5.78
N ALA A 18 -31.57 2.74 7.01
CA ALA A 18 -30.40 2.71 7.89
C ALA A 18 -29.28 1.85 7.30
N ASP A 19 -29.63 0.71 6.75
CA ASP A 19 -28.71 -0.22 6.12
C ASP A 19 -28.04 0.38 4.85
N ILE A 20 -28.82 1.00 3.99
CA ILE A 20 -28.31 1.76 2.83
C ILE A 20 -27.34 2.86 3.28
N ASN A 21 -27.69 3.64 4.31
CA ASN A 21 -26.81 4.68 4.82
C ASN A 21 -25.49 4.12 5.36
N SER A 22 -25.53 2.96 6.05
CA SER A 22 -24.35 2.28 6.53
C SER A 22 -23.47 1.78 5.38
N ALA A 23 -24.07 1.21 4.35
CA ALA A 23 -23.35 0.80 3.14
C ALA A 23 -22.69 1.99 2.43
N LEU A 24 -23.40 3.12 2.28
CA LEU A 24 -22.83 4.33 1.70
C LEU A 24 -21.69 4.91 2.54
N GLN A 25 -21.79 4.89 3.87
CA GLN A 25 -20.70 5.31 4.76
C GLN A 25 -19.48 4.39 4.64
N ALA A 26 -19.68 3.08 4.53
CA ALA A 26 -18.62 2.13 4.30
C ALA A 26 -17.89 2.42 2.98
N LEU A 27 -18.63 2.63 1.89
CA LEU A 27 -18.05 3.02 0.60
C LEU A 27 -17.33 4.37 0.69
N GLY A 28 -17.93 5.38 1.31
CA GLY A 28 -17.34 6.71 1.49
C GLY A 28 -16.06 6.72 2.33
N SER A 29 -15.90 5.75 3.23
CA SER A 29 -14.71 5.57 4.07
C SER A 29 -13.77 4.48 3.59
N THR A 30 -13.92 4.00 2.36
CA THR A 30 -13.15 2.85 1.79
C THR A 30 -13.19 1.61 2.69
N ASN A 31 -14.37 1.30 3.25
CA ASN A 31 -14.57 0.20 4.21
C ASN A 31 -13.57 0.20 5.38
N SER A 32 -13.24 1.40 5.90
CA SER A 32 -12.19 1.55 6.91
C SER A 32 -12.49 0.79 8.20
N GLY A 33 -11.50 0.08 8.71
CA GLY A 33 -11.59 -0.68 9.97
C GLY A 33 -10.26 -1.29 10.38
N ALA A 34 -10.16 -1.70 11.66
CA ALA A 34 -8.96 -2.32 12.21
C ALA A 34 -8.83 -3.82 11.85
N THR A 35 -9.90 -4.40 11.35
CA THR A 35 -9.95 -5.78 10.82
C THR A 35 -10.42 -5.74 9.38
N GLU A 36 -10.10 -6.76 8.61
CA GLU A 36 -10.59 -6.84 7.24
C GLU A 36 -12.12 -6.92 7.18
N PRO A 37 -12.76 -6.38 6.12
CA PRO A 37 -14.19 -6.56 5.91
C PRO A 37 -14.58 -8.02 5.85
N SER A 38 -15.70 -8.39 6.49
CA SER A 38 -16.21 -9.77 6.52
C SER A 38 -16.65 -10.27 5.14
N THR A 39 -17.08 -9.35 4.28
CA THR A 39 -17.43 -9.62 2.88
C THR A 39 -16.44 -8.89 1.98
N THR A 40 -15.86 -9.60 1.02
CA THR A 40 -14.86 -9.06 0.11
C THR A 40 -15.24 -9.30 -1.35
N TYR A 41 -14.90 -8.34 -2.19
CA TYR A 41 -15.06 -8.40 -3.64
C TYR A 41 -13.72 -8.17 -4.32
N ALA A 42 -13.49 -8.76 -5.48
CA ALA A 42 -12.32 -8.47 -6.30
C ALA A 42 -12.17 -6.95 -6.52
N ASN A 43 -10.95 -6.45 -6.40
CA ASN A 43 -10.59 -5.03 -6.57
C ASN A 43 -11.21 -4.06 -5.53
N MET A 44 -11.82 -4.58 -4.47
CA MET A 44 -12.35 -3.78 -3.36
C MET A 44 -11.22 -3.06 -2.63
N MET A 45 -11.46 -1.81 -2.22
CA MET A 45 -10.54 -1.03 -1.40
C MET A 45 -10.89 -1.18 0.08
N TRP A 46 -9.86 -1.25 0.92
CA TRP A 46 -9.96 -1.25 2.37
C TRP A 46 -8.87 -0.38 2.99
N TYR A 47 -9.25 0.56 3.85
CA TYR A 47 -8.29 1.27 4.67
C TYR A 47 -8.14 0.59 6.03
N ASP A 48 -7.03 -0.09 6.23
CA ASP A 48 -6.66 -0.72 7.50
C ASP A 48 -6.22 0.35 8.50
N THR A 49 -7.10 0.67 9.45
CA THR A 49 -6.84 1.71 10.45
C THR A 49 -5.85 1.29 11.55
N LEU A 50 -5.53 0.00 11.65
CA LEU A 50 -4.53 -0.50 12.60
C LEU A 50 -3.12 -0.24 12.08
N SER A 51 -2.88 -0.52 10.82
CA SER A 51 -1.58 -0.35 10.16
C SER A 51 -1.45 0.98 9.40
N ASN A 52 -2.55 1.75 9.25
CA ASN A 52 -2.65 2.95 8.40
C ASN A 52 -2.27 2.69 6.93
N ILE A 53 -2.62 1.50 6.43
CA ILE A 53 -2.35 1.10 5.05
C ILE A 53 -3.66 1.07 4.25
N LEU A 54 -3.64 1.73 3.09
CA LEU A 54 -4.65 1.50 2.06
C LEU A 54 -4.32 0.20 1.33
N LYS A 55 -5.30 -0.68 1.23
CA LYS A 55 -5.19 -2.00 0.60
C LYS A 55 -6.21 -2.18 -0.51
N MET A 56 -5.87 -2.95 -1.53
CA MET A 56 -6.75 -3.37 -2.61
C MET A 56 -6.85 -4.90 -2.62
N ARG A 57 -8.06 -5.43 -2.76
CA ARG A 57 -8.29 -6.86 -2.89
C ARG A 57 -7.80 -7.35 -4.26
N ALA A 58 -7.08 -8.46 -4.28
CA ALA A 58 -6.63 -9.08 -5.52
C ALA A 58 -7.81 -9.50 -6.41
N GLU A 59 -7.59 -9.57 -7.73
CA GLU A 59 -8.63 -9.96 -8.69
C GLU A 59 -9.16 -11.38 -8.42
N ALA A 60 -8.30 -12.29 -7.92
CA ALA A 60 -8.70 -13.62 -7.48
C ALA A 60 -9.51 -13.64 -6.17
N ASN A 61 -9.66 -12.49 -5.51
CA ASN A 61 -10.34 -12.33 -4.22
C ASN A 61 -9.78 -13.21 -3.08
N ASP A 62 -8.46 -13.46 -3.08
CA ASP A 62 -7.77 -14.34 -2.13
C ASP A 62 -6.75 -13.62 -1.23
N ALA A 63 -6.29 -12.42 -1.62
CA ALA A 63 -5.25 -11.68 -0.90
C ALA A 63 -5.51 -10.16 -0.89
N TRP A 64 -4.86 -9.46 0.05
CA TRP A 64 -4.80 -8.00 0.09
C TRP A 64 -3.44 -7.50 -0.38
N ILE A 65 -3.46 -6.59 -1.34
CA ILE A 65 -2.28 -5.93 -1.89
C ILE A 65 -2.15 -4.57 -1.19
N ASN A 66 -0.99 -4.30 -0.60
CA ASN A 66 -0.71 -3.02 0.03
C ASN A 66 -0.47 -1.95 -1.04
N VAL A 67 -1.25 -0.88 -1.03
CA VAL A 67 -1.14 0.23 -1.97
C VAL A 67 -0.22 1.32 -1.43
N GLY A 68 -0.38 1.70 -0.16
CA GLY A 68 0.46 2.71 0.45
C GLY A 68 0.13 2.98 1.91
N TYR A 69 1.07 3.58 2.61
CA TYR A 69 0.97 3.95 4.01
C TYR A 69 0.62 5.43 4.15
N PHE A 70 -0.34 5.73 5.00
CA PHE A 70 -0.75 7.08 5.35
C PHE A 70 -0.26 7.41 6.77
N ASP A 71 0.78 8.20 6.86
CA ASP A 71 1.31 8.66 8.14
C ASP A 71 0.37 9.71 8.74
N GLN A 72 -0.49 9.27 9.65
CA GLN A 72 -1.51 10.11 10.30
C GLN A 72 -0.92 11.16 11.26
N SER A 73 0.33 11.00 11.66
CA SER A 73 1.01 11.97 12.53
C SER A 73 1.69 13.09 11.76
N ALA A 74 2.08 12.83 10.51
CA ALA A 74 2.77 13.77 9.64
C ALA A 74 1.89 14.27 8.48
N ASP A 75 0.62 13.86 8.42
CA ASP A 75 -0.31 14.14 7.31
C ASP A 75 0.32 13.83 5.93
N ALA A 76 1.03 12.70 5.84
CA ALA A 76 1.84 12.37 4.68
C ALA A 76 1.55 10.98 4.11
N PHE A 77 1.54 10.88 2.78
CA PHE A 77 1.54 9.60 2.07
C PHE A 77 2.98 9.09 1.92
N ARG A 78 3.20 7.82 2.21
CA ARG A 78 4.50 7.16 2.06
C ARG A 78 4.39 5.92 1.20
N ILE A 79 5.33 5.74 0.29
CA ILE A 79 5.49 4.51 -0.47
C ILE A 79 6.05 3.43 0.46
N LEU A 80 5.47 2.23 0.42
CA LEU A 80 5.95 1.10 1.20
C LEU A 80 7.32 0.64 0.71
N ASN A 81 8.19 0.20 1.62
CA ASN A 81 9.56 -0.21 1.30
C ASN A 81 9.65 -1.39 0.32
N ASP A 82 8.62 -2.23 0.26
CA ASP A 82 8.51 -3.38 -0.64
C ASP A 82 7.74 -3.08 -1.93
N THR A 83 7.31 -1.82 -2.11
CA THR A 83 6.62 -1.41 -3.34
C THR A 83 7.56 -1.50 -4.52
N GLN A 84 7.24 -2.36 -5.46
CA GLN A 84 8.00 -2.53 -6.69
C GLN A 84 7.42 -1.65 -7.79
N VAL A 85 8.30 -0.92 -8.47
CA VAL A 85 7.94 -0.17 -9.67
C VAL A 85 8.18 -1.06 -10.89
N VAL A 86 7.12 -1.40 -11.61
CA VAL A 86 7.21 -2.20 -12.84
C VAL A 86 7.58 -1.28 -13.99
N ASN A 87 8.65 -1.59 -14.71
CA ASN A 87 8.99 -0.90 -15.94
C ASN A 87 8.15 -1.42 -17.13
N THR A 88 8.22 -0.74 -18.28
CA THR A 88 7.49 -1.09 -19.50
C THR A 88 7.88 -2.47 -20.08
N SER A 89 8.98 -3.06 -19.65
CA SER A 89 9.44 -4.40 -20.04
C SER A 89 8.98 -5.51 -19.09
N GLY A 90 8.12 -5.19 -18.10
CA GLY A 90 7.67 -6.15 -17.09
C GLY A 90 8.70 -6.53 -16.05
N THR A 91 9.91 -5.97 -16.10
CA THR A 91 10.93 -6.19 -15.07
C THR A 91 10.61 -5.32 -13.86
N GLN A 92 10.41 -5.95 -12.71
CA GLN A 92 10.18 -5.24 -11.47
C GLN A 92 11.48 -4.57 -11.03
N LYS A 93 11.48 -3.24 -10.94
CA LYS A 93 12.50 -2.50 -10.23
C LYS A 93 11.96 -2.14 -8.86
N GLY A 94 12.61 -2.60 -7.81
CA GLY A 94 12.37 -2.10 -6.45
C GLY A 94 12.60 -0.58 -6.40
N LEU A 95 12.13 0.05 -5.36
CA LEU A 95 12.55 1.42 -5.05
C LEU A 95 14.08 1.46 -5.05
N LEU A 96 14.67 2.47 -5.71
CA LEU A 96 16.11 2.65 -5.75
C LEU A 96 16.65 2.70 -4.31
N GLY A 97 17.12 1.56 -3.83
CA GLY A 97 17.68 1.41 -2.51
C GLY A 97 19.08 2.02 -2.43
N ASP A 98 19.51 2.27 -1.21
CA ASP A 98 20.86 2.71 -0.96
C ASP A 98 21.80 1.50 -0.83
N GLN A 99 22.84 1.44 -1.64
CA GLN A 99 23.87 0.42 -1.54
C GLN A 99 24.88 0.78 -0.44
N SER A 100 25.42 -0.23 0.25
CA SER A 100 26.44 0.00 1.27
C SER A 100 27.72 0.59 0.67
N THR A 101 28.47 1.32 1.48
CA THR A 101 29.78 1.87 1.07
C THR A 101 30.75 0.78 0.57
N SER A 102 30.71 -0.41 1.16
CA SER A 102 31.56 -1.53 0.74
C SER A 102 31.24 -2.02 -0.68
N VAL A 103 29.97 -2.03 -1.07
CA VAL A 103 29.57 -2.39 -2.44
C VAL A 103 30.07 -1.35 -3.44
N TRP A 104 29.99 -0.06 -3.09
CA TRP A 104 30.54 1.03 -3.91
C TRP A 104 32.06 0.96 -4.05
N GLN A 105 32.76 0.62 -2.97
CA GLN A 105 34.24 0.49 -2.97
C GLN A 105 34.72 -0.73 -3.76
N SER A 106 33.97 -1.84 -3.72
CA SER A 106 34.34 -3.04 -4.46
C SER A 106 34.10 -2.94 -5.98
N GLY A 107 33.25 -2.02 -6.40
CA GLY A 107 32.86 -1.86 -7.81
C GLY A 107 32.13 -3.07 -8.42
N THR A 108 31.68 -4.03 -7.59
CA THR A 108 31.07 -5.28 -8.05
C THR A 108 29.55 -5.29 -8.01
N GLY A 109 28.93 -4.23 -7.51
CA GLY A 109 27.47 -4.11 -7.44
C GLY A 109 26.85 -3.96 -8.83
N THR A 110 25.89 -4.82 -9.15
CA THR A 110 25.13 -4.78 -10.41
C THR A 110 23.73 -4.18 -10.24
N THR A 111 23.35 -3.86 -9.00
CA THR A 111 22.05 -3.28 -8.68
C THR A 111 22.10 -1.76 -8.82
N GLU A 112 21.19 -1.19 -9.59
CA GLU A 112 21.04 0.27 -9.68
C GLU A 112 20.71 0.86 -8.30
N SER A 113 21.36 1.96 -7.94
CA SER A 113 21.17 2.62 -6.64
C SER A 113 21.37 4.13 -6.73
N LEU A 114 20.87 4.85 -5.72
CA LEU A 114 21.09 6.28 -5.60
C LEU A 114 22.55 6.58 -5.26
N VAL A 115 23.12 7.54 -5.96
CA VAL A 115 24.52 7.97 -5.77
C VAL A 115 24.54 9.27 -4.96
N SER A 116 25.25 9.24 -3.83
CA SER A 116 25.52 10.46 -3.05
C SER A 116 26.95 10.95 -3.24
N PRO A 117 27.24 12.24 -3.05
CA PRO A 117 28.59 12.77 -3.12
C PRO A 117 29.58 12.03 -2.20
N ALA A 118 29.13 11.60 -1.02
CA ALA A 118 29.94 10.81 -0.08
C ALA A 118 30.33 9.45 -0.65
N LYS A 119 29.42 8.79 -1.37
CA LYS A 119 29.69 7.49 -2.01
C LYS A 119 30.66 7.60 -3.19
N VAL A 120 30.50 8.66 -4.00
CA VAL A 120 31.46 8.96 -5.07
C VAL A 120 32.86 9.17 -4.48
N LYS A 121 32.99 9.99 -3.44
CA LYS A 121 34.25 10.22 -2.74
C LYS A 121 34.83 8.91 -2.17
N ALA A 122 34.03 8.08 -1.52
CA ALA A 122 34.48 6.81 -0.96
C ALA A 122 34.98 5.84 -2.03
N SER A 123 34.33 5.78 -3.19
CA SER A 123 34.74 4.95 -4.32
C SER A 123 36.07 5.42 -4.93
N VAL A 124 36.24 6.73 -5.11
CA VAL A 124 37.48 7.32 -5.68
C VAL A 124 38.68 7.14 -4.76
N LEU A 125 38.49 7.20 -3.43
CA LEU A 125 39.58 7.03 -2.46
C LEU A 125 39.98 5.57 -2.21
N ALA A 126 39.16 4.62 -2.64
CA ALA A 126 39.41 3.19 -2.48
C ALA A 126 40.25 2.58 -3.65
N ASN A 127 40.38 3.32 -4.75
CA ASN A 127 41.19 2.99 -5.92
C ASN A 127 42.40 3.93 -5.98
#